data_89fa97c3cd666e35adee1fa902de0154
#
_entry.id   89fa97c3cd666e35adee1fa902de0154
#
_cell.length_a   1.000
_cell.length_b   1.000
_cell.length_c   1.000
_cell.angle_alpha   90.00
_cell.angle_beta   90.00
_cell.angle_gamma   90.00
#
_symmetry.space_group_name_H-M   'P 1'
#
loop_
_entity.id
_entity.type
_entity.pdbx_description
1 polymer ?
#
loop_
_entity_poly.entity_id
_entity_poly.type
_entity_poly.pdbx_seq_one_letter_code
_entity_poly.pdbx_strand_id
1 'polypeptide(L)'
;CSEDLQKVQDALQWEDFFKQKAAPEKNKHFRAIEEAEMVKEAFTRETYSKHNAETVTNMATTEKAKVLDALLSTGKSCRRYSRHEIELATKNFSDAKKIGEGGYGIVYRCTLDHTEVAVKVIQQDSRGKIDEFFKEIDILSRLHHPHLVLLLGFCPEIGCLVYEYMENGSLEDQLIDNEGRQPLHWFLRFQIIFEVARGLAFLHGTKPEPIVHRDLKPGNILLDKNYVSKIGDVGFAKLISDLAPDGFTEYRDDTVIAGTMYYMDPEYQLTGTVRPKSDLFALGIIILQLLTGKRPQGLILSVEEAIRKGTFPDILDVSLNDWPIAEAEMLAKLGLHCTALRCRDRPDLEQEVLPELENVLSSVTSSRKFESPKAVVPSHFICPVSQ
;
A
#
# COMPACT_ATOMS: atom_id res chain seq x y z
N CYS A 1 -29.19 -87.34 20.50
CA CYS A 1 -29.02 -86.54 19.20
C CYS A 1 -30.01 -85.38 19.05
N SER A 2 -31.27 -85.51 19.42
CA SER A 2 -32.24 -84.40 19.24
C SER A 2 -32.08 -83.29 20.28
N GLU A 3 -31.86 -83.69 21.60
CA GLU A 3 -31.65 -82.70 22.64
C GLU A 3 -30.34 -81.90 22.56
N ASP A 4 -29.30 -82.50 22.01
CA ASP A 4 -28.00 -81.82 21.85
C ASP A 4 -28.04 -80.79 20.71
N LEU A 5 -28.81 -81.07 19.68
CA LEU A 5 -29.03 -80.08 18.60
C LEU A 5 -29.84 -78.86 19.11
N GLN A 6 -30.83 -79.10 20.00
CA GLN A 6 -31.61 -78.02 20.57
C GLN A 6 -30.76 -77.13 21.48
N LYS A 7 -29.89 -77.69 22.30
CA LYS A 7 -28.96 -76.97 23.20
C LYS A 7 -27.93 -76.13 22.39
N VAL A 8 -27.48 -76.61 21.25
CA VAL A 8 -26.59 -75.88 20.34
C VAL A 8 -27.33 -74.69 19.67
N GLN A 9 -28.58 -74.91 19.26
CA GLN A 9 -29.39 -73.83 18.68
C GLN A 9 -29.72 -72.76 19.70
N ASP A 10 -30.06 -73.13 20.93
CA ASP A 10 -30.31 -72.17 22.03
C ASP A 10 -29.04 -71.38 22.40
N ALA A 11 -27.86 -72.02 22.42
CA ALA A 11 -26.60 -71.37 22.70
C ALA A 11 -26.22 -70.35 21.59
N LEU A 12 -26.47 -70.67 20.30
CA LEU A 12 -26.27 -69.76 19.17
C LEU A 12 -27.22 -68.54 19.24
N GLN A 13 -28.50 -68.76 19.63
CA GLN A 13 -29.45 -67.66 19.79
C GLN A 13 -29.05 -66.73 20.96
N TRP A 14 -28.53 -67.29 22.05
CA TRP A 14 -28.02 -66.46 23.18
C TRP A 14 -26.75 -65.69 22.80
N GLU A 15 -25.86 -66.27 22.00
CA GLU A 15 -24.67 -65.60 21.51
C GLU A 15 -25.02 -64.42 20.60
N ASP A 16 -25.95 -64.57 19.66
CA ASP A 16 -26.45 -63.49 18.82
C ASP A 16 -27.19 -62.40 19.58
N PHE A 17 -27.97 -62.78 20.61
CA PHE A 17 -28.64 -61.82 21.51
C PHE A 17 -27.63 -60.97 22.29
N PHE A 18 -26.56 -61.57 22.81
CA PHE A 18 -25.52 -60.83 23.53
C PHE A 18 -24.68 -59.96 22.57
N LYS A 19 -24.39 -60.42 21.36
CA LYS A 19 -23.71 -59.63 20.32
C LYS A 19 -24.54 -58.38 19.93
N GLN A 20 -25.85 -58.57 19.76
CA GLN A 20 -26.76 -57.44 19.46
C GLN A 20 -26.88 -56.43 20.58
N LYS A 21 -26.88 -56.87 21.83
CA LYS A 21 -26.90 -55.98 23.00
C LYS A 21 -25.57 -55.29 23.26
N ALA A 22 -24.44 -55.95 23.01
CA ALA A 22 -23.11 -55.36 23.19
C ALA A 22 -22.68 -54.38 22.12
N ALA A 23 -23.22 -54.49 20.90
CA ALA A 23 -22.89 -53.61 19.76
C ALA A 23 -23.15 -52.11 20.02
N PRO A 24 -24.32 -51.71 20.59
CA PRO A 24 -24.55 -50.27 20.83
C PRO A 24 -23.68 -49.68 21.94
N GLU A 25 -23.27 -50.46 22.96
CA GLU A 25 -22.35 -49.97 23.99
C GLU A 25 -20.92 -49.82 23.48
N LYS A 26 -20.44 -50.77 22.68
CA LYS A 26 -19.14 -50.64 22.00
C LYS A 26 -19.09 -49.41 21.10
N ASN A 27 -20.14 -49.13 20.34
CA ASN A 27 -20.23 -47.95 19.48
C ASN A 27 -20.28 -46.65 20.29
N LYS A 28 -20.94 -46.61 21.44
CA LYS A 28 -20.92 -45.44 22.33
C LYS A 28 -19.52 -45.21 22.90
N HIS A 29 -18.83 -46.27 23.29
CA HIS A 29 -17.48 -46.16 23.82
C HIS A 29 -16.47 -45.68 22.75
N PHE A 30 -16.58 -46.17 21.52
CA PHE A 30 -15.77 -45.72 20.40
C PHE A 30 -15.99 -44.23 20.09
N ARG A 31 -17.26 -43.78 20.02
CA ARG A 31 -17.57 -42.36 19.83
C ARG A 31 -17.04 -41.45 20.94
N ALA A 32 -17.13 -41.90 22.18
CA ALA A 32 -16.59 -41.16 23.34
C ALA A 32 -15.07 -41.03 23.29
N ILE A 33 -14.36 -42.04 22.78
CA ILE A 33 -12.90 -41.97 22.54
C ILE A 33 -12.57 -40.98 21.41
N GLU A 34 -13.26 -41.05 20.27
CA GLU A 34 -13.07 -40.11 19.16
C GLU A 34 -13.34 -38.66 19.58
N GLU A 35 -14.41 -38.42 20.32
CA GLU A 35 -14.74 -37.10 20.88
C GLU A 35 -13.64 -36.58 21.83
N ALA A 36 -13.12 -37.46 22.70
CA ALA A 36 -12.05 -37.12 23.64
C ALA A 36 -10.73 -36.83 22.92
N GLU A 37 -10.41 -37.56 21.85
CA GLU A 37 -9.23 -37.30 21.01
C GLU A 37 -9.37 -35.97 20.27
N MET A 38 -10.52 -35.67 19.65
CA MET A 38 -10.77 -34.37 18.99
C MET A 38 -10.66 -33.20 19.98
N VAL A 39 -11.20 -33.31 21.19
CA VAL A 39 -11.07 -32.28 22.23
C VAL A 39 -9.61 -32.08 22.65
N LYS A 40 -8.85 -33.18 22.79
CA LYS A 40 -7.43 -33.14 23.12
C LYS A 40 -6.60 -32.47 22.02
N GLU A 41 -6.89 -32.76 20.74
CA GLU A 41 -6.22 -32.10 19.60
C GLU A 41 -6.58 -30.63 19.52
N ALA A 42 -7.84 -30.25 19.72
CA ALA A 42 -8.27 -28.87 19.76
C ALA A 42 -7.58 -28.09 20.90
N PHE A 43 -7.48 -28.66 22.09
CA PHE A 43 -6.80 -28.08 23.25
C PHE A 43 -5.28 -27.90 23.00
N THR A 44 -4.63 -28.91 22.41
CA THR A 44 -3.20 -28.81 22.06
C THR A 44 -2.94 -27.76 20.98
N ARG A 45 -3.84 -27.63 20.00
CA ARG A 45 -3.76 -26.59 18.96
C ARG A 45 -3.94 -25.19 19.54
N GLU A 46 -4.89 -25.02 20.47
CA GLU A 46 -5.13 -23.74 21.14
C GLU A 46 -3.98 -23.34 22.07
N THR A 47 -3.39 -24.27 22.83
CA THR A 47 -2.24 -24.00 23.70
C THR A 47 -0.98 -23.66 22.89
N TYR A 48 -0.74 -24.35 21.76
CA TYR A 48 0.36 -24.05 20.86
C TYR A 48 0.19 -22.66 20.20
N SER A 49 -1.05 -22.34 19.79
CA SER A 49 -1.39 -21.01 19.24
C SER A 49 -1.19 -19.89 20.28
N LYS A 50 -1.60 -20.09 21.52
CA LYS A 50 -1.38 -19.10 22.61
C LYS A 50 0.11 -18.91 22.92
N HIS A 51 0.88 -20.00 23.01
CA HIS A 51 2.31 -19.92 23.30
C HIS A 51 3.09 -19.22 22.17
N ASN A 52 2.76 -19.52 20.90
CA ASN A 52 3.34 -18.80 19.75
C ASN A 52 2.94 -17.31 19.77
N ALA A 53 1.68 -16.98 20.07
CA ALA A 53 1.23 -15.61 20.18
C ALA A 53 1.95 -14.84 21.29
N GLU A 54 2.20 -15.45 22.44
CA GLU A 54 2.96 -14.85 23.55
C GLU A 54 4.44 -14.66 23.18
N THR A 55 5.05 -15.63 22.52
CA THR A 55 6.45 -15.55 22.08
C THR A 55 6.65 -14.47 21.03
N VAL A 56 5.76 -14.39 20.04
CA VAL A 56 5.74 -13.32 19.03
C VAL A 56 5.49 -11.94 19.67
N THR A 57 4.60 -11.87 20.68
CA THR A 57 4.31 -10.62 21.40
C THR A 57 5.52 -10.15 22.21
N ASN A 58 6.25 -11.06 22.83
CA ASN A 58 7.45 -10.73 23.61
C ASN A 58 8.63 -10.33 22.70
N MET A 59 8.80 -10.98 21.55
CA MET A 59 9.77 -10.57 20.54
C MET A 59 9.44 -9.19 19.97
N ALA A 60 8.19 -8.95 19.59
CA ALA A 60 7.72 -7.67 19.09
C ALA A 60 7.88 -6.53 20.11
N THR A 61 7.59 -6.76 21.40
CA THR A 61 7.81 -5.75 22.45
C THR A 61 9.28 -5.43 22.68
N THR A 62 10.15 -6.43 22.54
CA THR A 62 11.61 -6.22 22.69
C THR A 62 12.17 -5.48 21.48
N GLU A 63 11.69 -5.74 20.30
CA GLU A 63 12.10 -5.06 19.06
C GLU A 63 11.57 -3.62 19.03
N LYS A 64 10.33 -3.38 19.45
CA LYS A 64 9.76 -2.04 19.67
C LYS A 64 10.56 -1.22 20.64
N ALA A 65 11.00 -1.81 21.76
CA ALA A 65 11.85 -1.14 22.73
C ALA A 65 13.22 -0.78 22.13
N LYS A 66 13.81 -1.67 21.30
CA LYS A 66 15.08 -1.41 20.61
C LYS A 66 14.96 -0.30 19.57
N VAL A 67 13.89 -0.30 18.76
CA VAL A 67 13.63 0.77 17.77
C VAL A 67 13.43 2.10 18.48
N LEU A 68 12.63 2.14 19.54
CA LEU A 68 12.41 3.34 20.33
C LEU A 68 13.72 3.85 20.98
N ASP A 69 14.52 2.95 21.53
CA ASP A 69 15.82 3.27 22.15
C ASP A 69 16.85 3.74 21.10
N ALA A 70 16.88 3.10 19.93
CA ALA A 70 17.69 3.53 18.80
C ALA A 70 17.28 4.91 18.27
N LEU A 71 15.99 5.20 18.15
CA LEU A 71 15.45 6.50 17.75
C LEU A 71 15.78 7.58 18.80
N LEU A 72 15.70 7.23 20.08
CA LEU A 72 16.05 8.13 21.19
C LEU A 72 17.57 8.39 21.27
N SER A 73 18.40 7.40 20.92
CA SER A 73 19.86 7.50 21.00
C SER A 73 20.48 8.20 19.79
N THR A 74 19.90 8.11 18.61
CA THR A 74 20.41 8.73 17.38
C THR A 74 20.16 10.24 17.29
N GLY A 75 19.25 10.80 18.09
CA GLY A 75 19.09 12.25 18.32
C GLY A 75 18.94 13.17 17.10
N LYS A 76 18.79 12.65 15.88
CA LYS A 76 18.99 13.41 14.65
C LYS A 76 17.87 13.43 13.63
N SER A 77 16.85 12.55 13.70
CA SER A 77 15.98 12.43 12.54
C SER A 77 14.49 12.74 12.78
N CYS A 78 13.94 12.37 13.92
CA CYS A 78 12.50 12.56 14.18
C CYS A 78 12.26 13.09 15.59
N ARG A 79 11.41 14.13 15.70
CA ARG A 79 11.04 14.69 17.00
C ARG A 79 10.00 13.80 17.70
N ARG A 80 10.20 13.57 19.00
CA ARG A 80 9.16 13.00 19.84
C ARG A 80 8.27 14.12 20.36
N TYR A 81 6.98 14.04 20.06
CA TYR A 81 5.94 14.92 20.59
C TYR A 81 5.24 14.26 21.79
N SER A 82 4.88 15.04 22.78
CA SER A 82 4.04 14.58 23.88
C SER A 82 2.57 14.54 23.46
N ARG A 83 1.79 13.72 24.16
CA ARG A 83 0.34 13.65 24.00
C ARG A 83 -0.30 15.04 24.10
N HIS A 84 0.11 15.84 25.08
CA HIS A 84 -0.44 17.18 25.32
C HIS A 84 -0.21 18.13 24.14
N GLU A 85 0.98 18.12 23.52
CA GLU A 85 1.27 18.94 22.34
C GLU A 85 0.35 18.59 21.17
N ILE A 86 0.14 17.28 20.91
CA ILE A 86 -0.74 16.81 19.84
C ILE A 86 -2.21 17.17 20.12
N GLU A 87 -2.71 16.91 21.35
CA GLU A 87 -4.09 17.25 21.74
C GLU A 87 -4.36 18.75 21.62
N LEU A 88 -3.41 19.58 22.05
CA LEU A 88 -3.54 21.04 21.95
C LEU A 88 -3.57 21.50 20.47
N ALA A 89 -2.65 21.03 19.65
CA ALA A 89 -2.54 21.41 18.23
C ALA A 89 -3.74 20.96 17.39
N THR A 90 -4.27 19.77 17.67
CA THR A 90 -5.44 19.20 16.98
C THR A 90 -6.78 19.67 17.58
N LYS A 91 -6.77 20.48 18.66
CA LYS A 91 -7.95 20.86 19.45
C LYS A 91 -8.73 19.63 19.92
N ASN A 92 -8.04 18.72 20.60
CA ASN A 92 -8.54 17.41 21.02
C ASN A 92 -9.16 16.61 19.87
N PHE A 93 -8.43 16.50 18.77
CA PHE A 93 -8.85 15.75 17.58
C PHE A 93 -10.19 16.19 17.00
N SER A 94 -10.39 17.52 16.96
CA SER A 94 -11.61 18.13 16.44
C SER A 94 -11.87 17.75 14.98
N ASP A 95 -13.12 17.44 14.64
CA ASP A 95 -13.56 17.14 13.27
C ASP A 95 -13.24 18.28 12.28
N ALA A 96 -13.22 19.53 12.75
CA ALA A 96 -12.84 20.69 11.94
C ALA A 96 -11.36 20.67 11.49
N LYS A 97 -10.54 19.84 12.10
CA LYS A 97 -9.12 19.63 11.75
C LYS A 97 -8.87 18.36 10.97
N LYS A 98 -9.87 17.48 10.87
CA LYS A 98 -9.81 16.23 10.13
C LYS A 98 -9.71 16.50 8.63
N ILE A 99 -8.71 15.91 7.99
CA ILE A 99 -8.44 16.03 6.55
C ILE A 99 -8.49 14.69 5.82
N GLY A 100 -8.53 13.57 6.56
CA GLY A 100 -8.65 12.25 5.97
C GLY A 100 -9.03 11.21 7.02
N GLU A 101 -9.66 10.14 6.57
CA GLU A 101 -9.97 8.94 7.34
C GLU A 101 -9.90 7.73 6.44
N GLY A 102 -9.30 6.66 6.92
CA GLY A 102 -9.18 5.42 6.19
C GLY A 102 -8.91 4.23 7.11
N GLY A 103 -8.69 3.06 6.52
CA GLY A 103 -8.40 1.83 7.27
C GLY A 103 -7.20 1.92 8.23
N TYR A 104 -6.33 2.90 8.02
CA TYR A 104 -5.08 3.10 8.77
C TYR A 104 -5.18 4.11 9.91
N GLY A 105 -6.27 4.86 9.98
CA GLY A 105 -6.46 5.86 11.00
C GLY A 105 -7.07 7.15 10.47
N ILE A 106 -7.00 8.18 11.31
CA ILE A 106 -7.55 9.51 11.01
C ILE A 106 -6.41 10.50 10.91
N VAL A 107 -6.45 11.36 9.90
CA VAL A 107 -5.43 12.39 9.66
C VAL A 107 -5.99 13.76 9.97
N TYR A 108 -5.23 14.52 10.76
CA TYR A 108 -5.58 15.88 11.18
C TYR A 108 -4.55 16.89 10.69
N ARG A 109 -5.00 18.02 10.15
CA ARG A 109 -4.15 19.16 9.86
C ARG A 109 -4.03 20.05 11.10
N CYS A 110 -2.81 20.36 11.51
CA CYS A 110 -2.57 21.29 12.63
C CYS A 110 -1.23 22.02 12.46
N THR A 111 -0.90 22.85 13.43
CA THR A 111 0.38 23.57 13.47
C THR A 111 1.17 23.10 14.68
N LEU A 112 2.37 22.57 14.43
CA LEU A 112 3.34 22.21 15.46
C LEU A 112 4.64 22.99 15.18
N ASP A 113 5.26 23.57 16.19
CA ASP A 113 6.51 24.34 16.04
C ASP A 113 6.44 25.38 14.90
N HIS A 114 5.34 26.12 14.79
CA HIS A 114 5.08 27.10 13.72
C HIS A 114 5.02 26.52 12.29
N THR A 115 4.98 25.20 12.15
CA THR A 115 4.92 24.49 10.88
C THR A 115 3.57 23.81 10.72
N GLU A 116 2.94 23.93 9.53
CA GLU A 116 1.77 23.13 9.21
C GLU A 116 2.16 21.68 8.99
N VAL A 117 1.45 20.78 9.67
CA VAL A 117 1.71 19.36 9.67
C VAL A 117 0.44 18.54 9.51
N ALA A 118 0.61 17.30 9.05
CA ALA A 118 -0.42 16.27 9.05
C ALA A 118 -0.13 15.28 10.17
N VAL A 119 -1.07 15.12 11.10
CA VAL A 119 -0.98 14.16 12.22
C VAL A 119 -1.86 12.98 11.93
N LYS A 120 -1.26 11.81 11.65
CA LYS A 120 -1.94 10.54 11.43
C LYS A 120 -2.05 9.81 12.76
N VAL A 121 -3.29 9.64 13.24
CA VAL A 121 -3.60 8.89 14.48
C VAL A 121 -4.01 7.49 14.08
N ILE A 122 -3.22 6.50 14.49
CA ILE A 122 -3.47 5.10 14.19
C ILE A 122 -4.50 4.53 15.16
N GLN A 123 -5.58 3.96 14.66
CA GLN A 123 -6.59 3.32 15.50
C GLN A 123 -6.02 2.07 16.17
N GLN A 124 -6.03 2.05 17.52
CA GLN A 124 -5.34 1.05 18.32
C GLN A 124 -6.06 -0.32 18.42
N ASP A 125 -7.18 -0.52 17.76
CA ASP A 125 -8.04 -1.69 17.95
C ASP A 125 -7.48 -3.02 17.44
N SER A 126 -6.30 -3.03 16.81
CA SER A 126 -5.68 -4.24 16.27
C SER A 126 -4.19 -4.28 16.59
N ARG A 127 -3.68 -5.41 17.10
CA ARG A 127 -2.25 -5.63 17.39
C ARG A 127 -1.35 -5.38 16.15
N GLY A 128 -1.84 -5.70 14.95
CA GLY A 128 -1.11 -5.48 13.70
C GLY A 128 -0.81 -4.01 13.39
N LYS A 129 -1.72 -3.09 13.73
CA LYS A 129 -1.56 -1.66 13.46
C LYS A 129 -0.44 -0.99 14.29
N ILE A 130 -0.16 -1.52 15.47
CA ILE A 130 0.96 -1.06 16.29
C ILE A 130 2.30 -1.44 15.64
N ASP A 131 2.37 -2.60 15.01
CA ASP A 131 3.56 -3.05 14.29
C ASP A 131 3.81 -2.22 13.04
N GLU A 132 2.75 -1.84 12.32
CA GLU A 132 2.81 -0.91 11.19
C GLU A 132 3.34 0.46 11.63
N PHE A 133 2.87 0.99 12.75
CA PHE A 133 3.35 2.25 13.33
C PHE A 133 4.88 2.25 13.55
N PHE A 134 5.39 1.22 14.22
CA PHE A 134 6.84 1.14 14.47
C PHE A 134 7.65 0.90 13.20
N LYS A 135 7.13 0.12 12.25
CA LYS A 135 7.76 -0.08 10.94
C LYS A 135 7.83 1.21 10.14
N GLU A 136 6.75 1.98 10.11
CA GLU A 136 6.71 3.25 9.40
C GLU A 136 7.72 4.24 9.99
N ILE A 137 7.86 4.30 11.33
CA ILE A 137 8.90 5.09 11.98
C ILE A 137 10.30 4.59 11.61
N ASP A 138 10.57 3.29 11.72
CA ASP A 138 11.90 2.74 11.43
C ASP A 138 12.32 2.97 9.99
N ILE A 139 11.42 2.80 9.04
CA ILE A 139 11.69 3.05 7.62
C ILE A 139 11.88 4.53 7.36
N LEU A 140 10.92 5.39 7.73
CA LEU A 140 10.93 6.81 7.37
C LEU A 140 11.96 7.62 8.14
N SER A 141 12.33 7.22 9.36
CA SER A 141 13.39 7.91 10.12
C SER A 141 14.77 7.83 9.45
N ARG A 142 14.98 6.84 8.60
CA ARG A 142 16.24 6.60 7.88
C ARG A 142 16.23 7.08 6.44
N LEU A 143 15.03 7.23 5.86
CA LEU A 143 14.86 7.53 4.43
C LEU A 143 14.47 8.98 4.23
N HIS A 144 15.29 9.70 3.47
CA HIS A 144 15.02 11.08 3.06
C HIS A 144 15.17 11.17 1.54
N HIS A 145 14.07 11.44 0.85
CA HIS A 145 14.06 11.61 -0.60
C HIS A 145 13.03 12.68 -0.98
N PRO A 146 13.28 13.51 -2.00
CA PRO A 146 12.36 14.57 -2.42
C PRO A 146 10.94 14.09 -2.74
N HIS A 147 10.82 12.83 -3.21
CA HIS A 147 9.55 12.21 -3.59
C HIS A 147 9.07 11.14 -2.60
N LEU A 148 9.46 11.27 -1.32
CA LEU A 148 8.86 10.56 -0.19
C LEU A 148 8.36 11.58 0.82
N VAL A 149 7.19 11.32 1.42
CA VAL A 149 6.63 12.19 2.46
C VAL A 149 7.54 12.15 3.68
N LEU A 150 7.93 13.34 4.16
CA LEU A 150 8.86 13.49 5.28
C LEU A 150 8.15 13.24 6.62
N LEU A 151 8.67 12.29 7.39
CA LEU A 151 8.29 12.10 8.78
C LEU A 151 9.03 13.13 9.65
N LEU A 152 8.28 14.04 10.27
CA LEU A 152 8.81 15.10 11.15
C LEU A 152 8.93 14.62 12.61
N GLY A 153 8.04 13.71 13.02
CA GLY A 153 8.05 13.20 14.37
C GLY A 153 6.95 12.19 14.65
N PHE A 154 6.84 11.79 15.91
CA PHE A 154 5.88 10.81 16.36
C PHE A 154 5.49 11.01 17.82
N CYS A 155 4.33 10.49 18.22
CA CYS A 155 3.88 10.43 19.61
C CYS A 155 3.49 8.98 19.95
N PRO A 156 4.33 8.25 20.71
CA PRO A 156 4.08 6.84 21.01
C PRO A 156 2.94 6.64 22.01
N GLU A 157 2.63 7.66 22.84
CA GLU A 157 1.60 7.59 23.87
C GLU A 157 0.20 7.39 23.29
N ILE A 158 -0.05 7.95 22.10
CA ILE A 158 -1.35 7.88 21.41
C ILE A 158 -1.26 7.23 20.03
N GLY A 159 -0.07 6.74 19.64
CA GLY A 159 0.12 6.12 18.33
C GLY A 159 -0.05 7.10 17.17
N CYS A 160 0.60 8.28 17.25
CA CYS A 160 0.55 9.29 16.19
C CYS A 160 1.86 9.42 15.44
N LEU A 161 1.76 9.60 14.11
CA LEU A 161 2.85 10.01 13.22
C LEU A 161 2.61 11.45 12.75
N VAL A 162 3.66 12.24 12.72
CA VAL A 162 3.62 13.66 12.32
C VAL A 162 4.41 13.82 11.03
N TYR A 163 3.73 14.19 9.96
CA TYR A 163 4.29 14.38 8.63
C TYR A 163 4.27 15.84 8.19
N GLU A 164 5.09 16.17 7.20
CA GLU A 164 4.89 17.41 6.45
C GLU A 164 3.47 17.47 5.87
N TYR A 165 2.88 18.66 5.83
CA TYR A 165 1.55 18.84 5.27
C TYR A 165 1.64 19.02 3.76
N MET A 166 0.79 18.30 3.03
CA MET A 166 0.73 18.31 1.57
C MET A 166 -0.52 19.07 1.13
N GLU A 167 -0.33 20.31 0.68
CA GLU A 167 -1.41 21.30 0.53
C GLU A 167 -2.41 20.96 -0.57
N ASN A 168 -1.98 20.23 -1.60
CA ASN A 168 -2.84 19.84 -2.72
C ASN A 168 -3.46 18.44 -2.57
N GLY A 169 -3.33 17.83 -1.37
CA GLY A 169 -3.96 16.54 -1.05
C GLY A 169 -3.38 15.36 -1.81
N SER A 170 -4.18 14.33 -2.04
CA SER A 170 -3.78 13.14 -2.78
C SER A 170 -4.00 13.29 -4.29
N LEU A 171 -3.28 12.48 -5.07
CA LEU A 171 -3.51 12.36 -6.50
C LEU A 171 -4.91 11.80 -6.81
N GLU A 172 -5.47 10.99 -5.92
CA GLU A 172 -6.84 10.48 -6.03
C GLU A 172 -7.85 11.62 -5.98
N ASP A 173 -7.69 12.56 -5.04
CA ASP A 173 -8.56 13.75 -4.92
C ASP A 173 -8.49 14.63 -6.18
N GLN A 174 -7.34 14.65 -6.86
CA GLN A 174 -7.16 15.42 -8.09
C GLN A 174 -7.73 14.74 -9.34
N LEU A 175 -7.82 13.40 -9.35
CA LEU A 175 -8.32 12.63 -10.49
C LEU A 175 -9.82 12.34 -10.42
N ILE A 176 -10.38 12.14 -9.23
CA ILE A 176 -11.75 11.65 -9.04
C ILE A 176 -12.70 12.76 -8.61
N ASP A 177 -12.25 13.68 -7.76
CA ASP A 177 -13.10 14.70 -7.13
C ASP A 177 -12.94 16.07 -7.81
N ASN A 178 -13.25 16.10 -9.10
CA ASN A 178 -13.11 17.29 -9.94
C ASN A 178 -14.27 18.31 -9.79
N GLU A 179 -15.09 18.24 -8.73
CA GLU A 179 -16.17 19.21 -8.54
C GLU A 179 -15.63 20.64 -8.35
N GLY A 180 -15.46 21.34 -9.46
CA GLY A 180 -15.08 22.77 -9.50
C GLY A 180 -13.57 23.07 -9.48
N ARG A 181 -12.70 22.06 -9.52
CA ARG A 181 -11.24 22.26 -9.67
C ARG A 181 -10.82 22.20 -11.12
N GLN A 182 -9.76 22.94 -11.46
CA GLN A 182 -9.15 22.80 -12.78
C GLN A 182 -8.38 21.47 -12.85
N PRO A 183 -8.53 20.68 -13.92
CA PRO A 183 -7.83 19.42 -14.08
C PRO A 183 -6.31 19.64 -14.13
N LEU A 184 -5.55 18.69 -13.56
CA LEU A 184 -4.10 18.69 -13.65
C LEU A 184 -3.68 18.70 -15.13
N HIS A 185 -2.94 19.72 -15.53
CA HIS A 185 -2.39 19.84 -16.88
C HIS A 185 -1.51 18.62 -17.22
N TRP A 186 -1.53 18.15 -18.46
CA TRP A 186 -0.80 16.94 -18.88
C TRP A 186 0.70 16.97 -18.52
N PHE A 187 1.35 18.13 -18.57
CA PHE A 187 2.75 18.25 -18.21
C PHE A 187 3.00 17.93 -16.72
N LEU A 188 2.14 18.39 -15.82
CA LEU A 188 2.21 18.02 -14.40
C LEU A 188 1.98 16.52 -14.21
N ARG A 189 1.06 15.93 -14.99
CA ARG A 189 0.83 14.47 -14.91
C ARG A 189 2.07 13.68 -15.33
N PHE A 190 2.79 14.13 -16.35
CA PHE A 190 4.07 13.51 -16.76
C PHE A 190 5.16 13.68 -15.69
N GLN A 191 5.23 14.87 -15.08
CA GLN A 191 6.15 15.10 -13.95
C GLN A 191 5.83 14.20 -12.77
N ILE A 192 4.56 14.08 -12.38
CA ILE A 192 4.12 13.19 -11.29
C ILE A 192 4.53 11.73 -11.56
N ILE A 193 4.33 11.23 -12.80
CA ILE A 193 4.76 9.88 -13.18
C ILE A 193 6.26 9.70 -12.93
N PHE A 194 7.08 10.63 -13.38
CA PHE A 194 8.53 10.59 -13.21
C PHE A 194 8.95 10.67 -11.74
N GLU A 195 8.35 11.57 -10.98
CA GLU A 195 8.64 11.79 -9.57
C GLU A 195 8.31 10.55 -8.74
N VAL A 196 7.16 9.92 -8.99
CA VAL A 196 6.77 8.66 -8.36
C VAL A 196 7.73 7.54 -8.72
N ALA A 197 8.12 7.41 -9.99
CA ALA A 197 9.12 6.43 -10.43
C ALA A 197 10.48 6.64 -9.71
N ARG A 198 10.90 7.90 -9.53
CA ARG A 198 12.12 8.26 -8.77
C ARG A 198 12.01 7.88 -7.30
N GLY A 199 10.86 8.12 -6.66
CA GLY A 199 10.59 7.71 -5.29
C GLY A 199 10.66 6.20 -5.11
N LEU A 200 10.06 5.44 -6.04
CA LEU A 200 10.13 3.97 -6.05
C LEU A 200 11.55 3.45 -6.27
N ALA A 201 12.30 4.02 -7.21
CA ALA A 201 13.69 3.62 -7.47
C ALA A 201 14.56 3.81 -6.22
N PHE A 202 14.35 4.90 -5.48
CA PHE A 202 15.04 5.12 -4.22
C PHE A 202 14.69 4.05 -3.18
N LEU A 203 13.41 3.68 -3.01
CA LEU A 203 12.99 2.60 -2.10
C LEU A 203 13.59 1.25 -2.52
N HIS A 204 13.49 0.90 -3.79
CA HIS A 204 14.01 -0.35 -4.33
C HIS A 204 15.55 -0.43 -4.29
N GLY A 205 16.24 0.71 -4.39
CA GLY A 205 17.71 0.82 -4.31
C GLY A 205 18.26 0.83 -2.88
N THR A 206 17.40 0.83 -1.85
CA THR A 206 17.83 0.88 -0.44
C THR A 206 18.70 -0.33 -0.08
N LYS A 207 19.75 -0.08 0.70
CA LYS A 207 20.69 -1.11 1.19
C LYS A 207 20.56 -1.27 2.70
N PRO A 208 20.78 -2.48 3.27
CA PRO A 208 21.24 -3.71 2.58
C PRO A 208 20.17 -4.39 1.73
N GLU A 209 18.91 -4.05 1.89
CA GLU A 209 17.78 -4.73 1.27
C GLU A 209 16.79 -3.75 0.64
N PRO A 210 16.23 -4.08 -0.53
CA PRO A 210 15.20 -3.29 -1.16
C PRO A 210 13.95 -3.17 -0.28
N ILE A 211 13.32 -1.99 -0.30
CA ILE A 211 12.02 -1.73 0.32
C ILE A 211 10.96 -1.73 -0.76
N VAL A 212 9.96 -2.59 -0.64
CA VAL A 212 8.81 -2.67 -1.54
C VAL A 212 7.61 -2.00 -0.87
N HIS A 213 6.95 -1.07 -1.55
CA HIS A 213 5.85 -0.26 -1.00
C HIS A 213 4.58 -1.07 -0.75
N ARG A 214 4.18 -1.94 -1.69
CA ARG A 214 3.06 -2.89 -1.62
C ARG A 214 1.64 -2.28 -1.72
N ASP A 215 1.44 -1.02 -1.38
CA ASP A 215 0.15 -0.31 -1.47
C ASP A 215 0.26 1.01 -2.24
N LEU A 216 1.00 1.00 -3.37
CA LEU A 216 1.08 2.16 -4.24
C LEU A 216 -0.25 2.36 -4.96
N LYS A 217 -0.84 3.56 -4.78
CA LYS A 217 -2.11 3.96 -5.39
C LYS A 217 -2.22 5.49 -5.40
N PRO A 218 -3.12 6.10 -6.19
CA PRO A 218 -3.28 7.55 -6.21
C PRO A 218 -3.56 8.18 -4.84
N GLY A 219 -4.27 7.49 -3.94
CA GLY A 219 -4.52 7.96 -2.57
C GLY A 219 -3.26 8.08 -1.70
N ASN A 220 -2.19 7.34 -2.04
CA ASN A 220 -0.91 7.35 -1.34
C ASN A 220 0.15 8.21 -2.04
N ILE A 221 -0.19 8.91 -3.13
CA ILE A 221 0.64 9.90 -3.79
C ILE A 221 0.11 11.27 -3.42
N LEU A 222 0.87 12.02 -2.63
CA LEU A 222 0.49 13.32 -2.11
C LEU A 222 1.20 14.44 -2.86
N LEU A 223 0.53 15.59 -2.97
CA LEU A 223 1.00 16.73 -3.74
C LEU A 223 1.22 17.94 -2.82
N ASP A 224 2.43 18.52 -2.88
CA ASP A 224 2.74 19.74 -2.13
C ASP A 224 2.13 20.98 -2.80
N LYS A 225 2.34 22.16 -2.22
CA LYS A 225 1.84 23.44 -2.75
C LYS A 225 2.28 23.76 -4.21
N ASN A 226 3.36 23.16 -4.67
CA ASN A 226 3.90 23.32 -6.03
C ASN A 226 3.54 22.14 -6.94
N TYR A 227 2.68 21.24 -6.50
CA TYR A 227 2.33 19.98 -7.17
C TYR A 227 3.50 19.00 -7.32
N VAL A 228 4.56 19.13 -6.50
CA VAL A 228 5.59 18.10 -6.41
C VAL A 228 5.00 16.89 -5.71
N SER A 229 5.11 15.72 -6.35
CA SER A 229 4.54 14.49 -5.83
C SER A 229 5.47 13.77 -4.86
N LYS A 230 4.88 13.22 -3.80
CA LYS A 230 5.57 12.42 -2.80
C LYS A 230 4.78 11.17 -2.46
N ILE A 231 5.46 10.04 -2.38
CA ILE A 231 4.87 8.77 -1.95
C ILE A 231 4.74 8.79 -0.43
N GLY A 232 3.54 8.55 0.06
CA GLY A 232 3.21 8.41 1.49
C GLY A 232 2.77 7.01 1.85
N ASP A 233 2.49 6.79 3.13
CA ASP A 233 1.93 5.54 3.68
C ASP A 233 2.80 4.30 3.42
N VAL A 234 4.05 4.34 3.88
CA VAL A 234 5.00 3.21 3.80
C VAL A 234 4.78 2.16 4.92
N GLY A 235 3.68 2.25 5.69
CA GLY A 235 3.38 1.33 6.78
C GLY A 235 3.26 -0.14 6.35
N PHE A 236 2.91 -0.39 5.09
CA PHE A 236 2.93 -1.73 4.47
C PHE A 236 4.24 -2.08 3.79
N ALA A 237 5.15 -1.11 3.66
CA ALA A 237 6.44 -1.39 3.06
C ALA A 237 7.15 -2.53 3.79
N LYS A 238 7.82 -3.38 3.03
CA LYS A 238 8.49 -4.56 3.55
C LYS A 238 9.92 -4.63 3.03
N LEU A 239 10.84 -4.85 3.95
CA LEU A 239 12.19 -5.30 3.60
C LEU A 239 12.10 -6.72 3.02
N ILE A 240 12.83 -6.99 1.95
CA ILE A 240 12.78 -8.32 1.31
C ILE A 240 13.28 -9.43 2.24
N SER A 241 14.17 -9.12 3.18
CA SER A 241 14.61 -10.06 4.24
C SER A 241 13.51 -10.54 5.17
N ASP A 242 12.46 -9.73 5.36
CA ASP A 242 11.31 -10.13 6.17
C ASP A 242 10.44 -11.19 5.48
N LEU A 243 10.76 -11.54 4.22
CA LEU A 243 10.13 -12.62 3.50
C LEU A 243 10.74 -13.94 3.98
N ALA A 244 9.89 -14.89 4.40
CA ALA A 244 10.33 -16.23 4.73
C ALA A 244 11.18 -16.81 3.60
N PRO A 245 12.15 -17.71 3.87
CA PRO A 245 13.01 -18.31 2.86
C PRO A 245 12.25 -18.89 1.67
N ASP A 246 10.99 -19.27 1.86
CA ASP A 246 10.11 -19.86 0.85
C ASP A 246 9.29 -18.80 0.08
N GLY A 247 9.49 -17.50 0.35
CA GLY A 247 8.77 -16.40 -0.33
C GLY A 247 7.27 -16.34 -0.05
N PHE A 248 6.76 -17.15 0.87
CA PHE A 248 5.36 -17.17 1.26
C PHE A 248 5.14 -16.28 2.47
N THR A 249 4.49 -15.14 2.27
CA THR A 249 3.81 -14.44 3.34
C THR A 249 2.35 -14.84 3.30
N GLU A 250 1.84 -15.47 4.35
CA GLU A 250 0.39 -15.65 4.50
C GLU A 250 -0.28 -14.26 4.48
N TYR A 251 -0.95 -13.98 3.39
CA TYR A 251 -1.79 -12.80 3.26
C TYR A 251 -3.08 -13.07 4.03
N ARG A 252 -3.14 -12.60 5.27
CA ARG A 252 -4.38 -12.44 6.02
C ARG A 252 -4.67 -10.95 6.13
N ASP A 253 -5.23 -10.39 5.08
CA ASP A 253 -5.80 -9.06 5.14
C ASP A 253 -7.32 -9.20 4.98
N ASP A 254 -8.00 -9.24 6.12
CA ASP A 254 -9.47 -9.23 6.18
C ASP A 254 -10.03 -7.84 5.82
N THR A 255 -9.18 -6.88 5.47
CA THR A 255 -9.52 -5.50 5.11
C THR A 255 -9.13 -5.13 3.68
N VAL A 256 -9.47 -5.97 2.72
CA VAL A 256 -9.31 -5.59 1.31
C VAL A 256 -10.42 -4.61 0.95
N ILE A 257 -10.12 -3.32 1.00
CA ILE A 257 -10.97 -2.30 0.38
C ILE A 257 -10.93 -2.57 -1.12
N ALA A 258 -12.09 -2.82 -1.73
CA ALA A 258 -12.23 -3.22 -3.13
C ALA A 258 -11.45 -2.34 -4.13
N GLY A 259 -11.20 -1.06 -3.81
CA GLY A 259 -10.42 -0.14 -4.64
C GLY A 259 -8.92 -0.46 -4.70
N THR A 260 -8.32 -0.95 -3.64
CA THR A 260 -6.88 -1.27 -3.57
C THR A 260 -6.51 -2.48 -4.41
N MET A 261 -7.42 -3.44 -4.59
CA MET A 261 -7.16 -4.66 -5.37
C MET A 261 -6.76 -4.39 -6.83
N TYR A 262 -7.23 -3.29 -7.42
CA TYR A 262 -6.90 -2.97 -8.83
C TYR A 262 -5.44 -2.59 -9.06
N TYR A 263 -4.74 -2.13 -8.02
CA TYR A 263 -3.33 -1.77 -8.09
C TYR A 263 -2.41 -2.91 -7.64
N MET A 264 -2.98 -3.96 -7.06
CA MET A 264 -2.21 -5.08 -6.53
C MET A 264 -1.72 -5.98 -7.67
N ASP A 265 -0.44 -6.31 -7.63
CA ASP A 265 0.22 -7.24 -8.57
C ASP A 265 -0.52 -8.58 -8.63
N PRO A 266 -1.04 -9.00 -9.79
CA PRO A 266 -1.75 -10.26 -9.93
C PRO A 266 -0.86 -11.49 -9.65
N GLU A 267 0.45 -11.43 -9.95
CA GLU A 267 1.38 -12.51 -9.59
C GLU A 267 1.54 -12.60 -8.06
N TYR A 268 1.61 -11.44 -7.37
CA TYR A 268 1.62 -11.41 -5.91
C TYR A 268 0.33 -11.98 -5.32
N GLN A 269 -0.85 -11.64 -5.87
CA GLN A 269 -2.14 -12.20 -5.42
C GLN A 269 -2.18 -13.72 -5.53
N LEU A 270 -1.57 -14.28 -6.58
CA LEU A 270 -1.58 -15.73 -6.84
C LEU A 270 -0.53 -16.49 -6.03
N THR A 271 0.67 -15.90 -5.84
CA THR A 271 1.83 -16.60 -5.30
C THR A 271 2.20 -16.24 -3.87
N GLY A 272 1.67 -15.10 -3.37
CA GLY A 272 2.09 -14.50 -2.09
C GLY A 272 3.52 -13.93 -2.11
N THR A 273 4.21 -13.95 -3.26
CA THR A 273 5.61 -13.50 -3.37
C THR A 273 5.69 -12.02 -3.75
N VAL A 274 6.20 -11.19 -2.84
CA VAL A 274 6.44 -9.76 -3.05
C VAL A 274 7.80 -9.53 -3.71
N ARG A 275 7.85 -8.64 -4.71
CA ARG A 275 9.08 -8.24 -5.40
C ARG A 275 9.05 -6.74 -5.69
N PRO A 276 10.20 -6.06 -5.89
CA PRO A 276 10.22 -4.65 -6.31
C PRO A 276 9.38 -4.37 -7.56
N LYS A 277 9.39 -5.29 -8.53
CA LYS A 277 8.55 -5.21 -9.73
C LYS A 277 7.04 -5.34 -9.46
N SER A 278 6.61 -5.69 -8.22
CA SER A 278 5.19 -5.65 -7.85
C SER A 278 4.68 -4.21 -7.77
N ASP A 279 5.50 -3.25 -7.30
CA ASP A 279 5.15 -1.83 -7.30
C ASP A 279 5.07 -1.23 -8.71
N LEU A 280 5.79 -1.83 -9.69
CA LEU A 280 5.71 -1.40 -11.08
C LEU A 280 4.33 -1.68 -11.69
N PHE A 281 3.67 -2.76 -11.29
CA PHE A 281 2.29 -3.01 -11.74
C PHE A 281 1.37 -1.85 -11.32
N ALA A 282 1.46 -1.43 -10.07
CA ALA A 282 0.71 -0.28 -9.57
C ALA A 282 1.09 1.02 -10.30
N LEU A 283 2.39 1.27 -10.50
CA LEU A 283 2.86 2.42 -11.28
C LEU A 283 2.28 2.42 -12.71
N GLY A 284 2.23 1.26 -13.37
CA GLY A 284 1.63 1.12 -14.69
C GLY A 284 0.16 1.52 -14.72
N ILE A 285 -0.64 1.07 -13.73
CA ILE A 285 -2.04 1.49 -13.61
C ILE A 285 -2.16 3.00 -13.41
N ILE A 286 -1.32 3.59 -12.56
CA ILE A 286 -1.31 5.03 -12.28
C ILE A 286 -0.95 5.83 -13.54
N ILE A 287 0.02 5.38 -14.33
CA ILE A 287 0.36 6.00 -15.63
C ILE A 287 -0.89 6.04 -16.52
N LEU A 288 -1.57 4.90 -16.69
CA LEU A 288 -2.76 4.82 -17.54
C LEU A 288 -3.91 5.69 -17.02
N GLN A 289 -4.08 5.81 -15.71
CA GLN A 289 -5.06 6.70 -15.10
C GLN A 289 -4.74 8.18 -15.33
N LEU A 290 -3.47 8.58 -15.18
CA LEU A 290 -3.04 9.96 -15.41
C LEU A 290 -3.21 10.38 -16.87
N LEU A 291 -3.09 9.45 -17.82
CA LEU A 291 -3.33 9.73 -19.23
C LEU A 291 -4.81 9.85 -19.60
N THR A 292 -5.64 8.99 -18.98
CA THR A 292 -7.04 8.84 -19.42
C THR A 292 -8.06 9.52 -18.52
N GLY A 293 -7.69 9.87 -17.27
CA GLY A 293 -8.65 10.34 -16.26
C GLY A 293 -9.66 9.27 -15.81
N LYS A 294 -9.51 8.00 -16.24
CA LYS A 294 -10.47 6.92 -16.00
C LYS A 294 -10.14 6.14 -14.73
N ARG A 295 -11.15 5.48 -14.19
CA ARG A 295 -10.99 4.54 -13.08
C ARG A 295 -10.20 3.28 -13.53
N PRO A 296 -9.55 2.54 -12.61
CA PRO A 296 -8.66 1.42 -12.96
C PRO A 296 -9.40 0.20 -13.55
N GLN A 297 -10.71 0.08 -13.35
CA GLN A 297 -11.50 -1.08 -13.81
C GLN A 297 -11.47 -1.20 -15.33
N GLY A 298 -10.90 -2.30 -15.86
CA GLY A 298 -10.82 -2.58 -17.28
C GLY A 298 -9.93 -1.62 -18.09
N LEU A 299 -9.17 -0.75 -17.38
CA LEU A 299 -8.38 0.31 -18.00
C LEU A 299 -7.26 -0.25 -18.89
N ILE A 300 -6.53 -1.27 -18.43
CA ILE A 300 -5.46 -1.91 -19.20
C ILE A 300 -5.99 -2.36 -20.56
N LEU A 301 -7.06 -3.14 -20.58
CA LEU A 301 -7.65 -3.67 -21.82
C LEU A 301 -8.16 -2.55 -22.74
N SER A 302 -8.75 -1.50 -22.18
CA SER A 302 -9.26 -0.36 -22.93
C SER A 302 -8.13 0.41 -23.64
N VAL A 303 -6.99 0.63 -22.96
CA VAL A 303 -5.83 1.33 -23.53
C VAL A 303 -5.14 0.44 -24.56
N GLU A 304 -4.95 -0.85 -24.26
CA GLU A 304 -4.34 -1.80 -25.19
C GLU A 304 -5.16 -1.86 -26.51
N GLU A 305 -6.49 -1.94 -26.39
CA GLU A 305 -7.36 -1.97 -27.56
C GLU A 305 -7.33 -0.66 -28.35
N ALA A 306 -7.31 0.49 -27.69
CA ALA A 306 -7.21 1.80 -28.33
C ALA A 306 -5.91 1.97 -29.12
N ILE A 307 -4.77 1.56 -28.55
CA ILE A 307 -3.48 1.57 -29.26
C ILE A 307 -3.52 0.62 -30.46
N ARG A 308 -4.02 -0.60 -30.27
CA ARG A 308 -4.12 -1.59 -31.36
C ARG A 308 -4.99 -1.13 -32.52
N LYS A 309 -6.05 -0.37 -32.24
CA LYS A 309 -6.97 0.18 -33.25
C LYS A 309 -6.50 1.52 -33.85
N GLY A 310 -5.44 2.15 -33.31
CA GLY A 310 -5.02 3.48 -33.72
C GLY A 310 -5.96 4.61 -33.25
N THR A 311 -6.78 4.35 -32.22
CA THR A 311 -7.73 5.31 -31.64
C THR A 311 -7.28 5.81 -30.26
N PHE A 312 -5.98 5.74 -29.97
CA PHE A 312 -5.43 6.14 -28.68
C PHE A 312 -5.76 7.59 -28.29
N PRO A 313 -5.77 8.58 -29.21
CA PRO A 313 -6.17 9.94 -28.85
C PRO A 313 -7.58 10.06 -28.28
N ASP A 314 -8.50 9.17 -28.67
CA ASP A 314 -9.90 9.20 -28.25
C ASP A 314 -10.10 8.73 -26.79
N ILE A 315 -9.09 8.05 -26.21
CA ILE A 315 -9.16 7.53 -24.86
C ILE A 315 -8.50 8.47 -23.82
N LEU A 316 -7.71 9.44 -24.28
CA LEU A 316 -7.09 10.45 -23.42
C LEU A 316 -8.14 11.26 -22.65
N ASP A 317 -7.72 11.83 -21.52
CA ASP A 317 -8.60 12.66 -20.70
C ASP A 317 -9.08 13.89 -21.49
N VAL A 318 -10.38 13.89 -21.80
CA VAL A 318 -11.05 14.94 -22.59
C VAL A 318 -11.12 16.29 -21.90
N SER A 319 -10.80 16.37 -20.60
CA SER A 319 -10.71 17.63 -19.88
C SER A 319 -9.52 18.48 -20.30
N LEU A 320 -8.58 17.89 -21.07
CA LEU A 320 -7.38 18.52 -21.59
C LEU A 320 -7.37 18.42 -23.13
N ASN A 321 -7.12 19.56 -23.81
CA ASN A 321 -7.24 19.65 -25.27
C ASN A 321 -5.91 19.59 -26.03
N ASP A 322 -4.78 19.70 -25.35
CA ASP A 322 -3.46 19.95 -25.95
C ASP A 322 -2.43 18.84 -25.63
N TRP A 323 -2.89 17.60 -25.62
CA TRP A 323 -2.04 16.46 -25.37
C TRP A 323 -0.90 16.32 -26.41
N PRO A 324 0.36 16.13 -25.99
CA PRO A 324 1.44 15.67 -26.87
C PRO A 324 1.21 14.17 -27.15
N ILE A 325 0.45 13.88 -28.22
CA ILE A 325 -0.09 12.54 -28.51
C ILE A 325 1.03 11.49 -28.61
N ALA A 326 2.14 11.80 -29.24
CA ALA A 326 3.23 10.85 -29.42
C ALA A 326 3.86 10.45 -28.08
N GLU A 327 4.15 11.43 -27.22
CA GLU A 327 4.71 11.21 -25.90
C GLU A 327 3.70 10.55 -24.94
N ALA A 328 2.43 10.92 -25.04
CA ALA A 328 1.36 10.28 -24.28
C ALA A 328 1.20 8.80 -24.67
N GLU A 329 1.32 8.46 -25.96
CA GLU A 329 1.29 7.07 -26.43
C GLU A 329 2.52 6.27 -25.98
N MET A 330 3.71 6.90 -25.95
CA MET A 330 4.91 6.28 -25.36
C MET A 330 4.69 5.93 -23.90
N LEU A 331 4.17 6.87 -23.09
CA LEU A 331 3.85 6.62 -21.69
C LEU A 331 2.76 5.54 -21.52
N ALA A 332 1.76 5.50 -22.39
CA ALA A 332 0.74 4.46 -22.35
C ALA A 332 1.34 3.07 -22.61
N LYS A 333 2.24 2.94 -23.61
CA LYS A 333 2.96 1.70 -23.88
C LYS A 333 3.84 1.27 -22.71
N LEU A 334 4.54 2.22 -22.09
CA LEU A 334 5.34 1.97 -20.89
C LEU A 334 4.45 1.50 -19.73
N GLY A 335 3.30 2.17 -19.50
CA GLY A 335 2.31 1.75 -18.50
C GLY A 335 1.81 0.33 -18.73
N LEU A 336 1.46 -0.02 -19.98
CA LEU A 336 1.08 -1.38 -20.36
C LEU A 336 2.20 -2.41 -20.11
N HIS A 337 3.45 -2.04 -20.42
CA HIS A 337 4.59 -2.93 -20.13
C HIS A 337 4.80 -3.15 -18.63
N CYS A 338 4.64 -2.10 -17.82
CA CYS A 338 4.67 -2.20 -16.36
C CYS A 338 3.54 -3.10 -15.82
N THR A 339 2.37 -3.15 -16.48
CA THR A 339 1.22 -3.98 -16.07
C THR A 339 1.25 -5.42 -16.60
N ALA A 340 2.38 -5.89 -17.16
CA ALA A 340 2.52 -7.27 -17.58
C ALA A 340 2.16 -8.24 -16.45
N LEU A 341 1.41 -9.32 -16.77
CA LEU A 341 0.90 -10.26 -15.76
C LEU A 341 2.03 -10.93 -14.98
N ARG A 342 3.10 -11.33 -15.69
CA ARG A 342 4.27 -11.95 -15.05
C ARG A 342 5.27 -10.87 -14.67
N CYS A 343 5.70 -10.89 -13.43
CA CYS A 343 6.68 -9.94 -12.88
C CYS A 343 7.99 -9.88 -13.70
N ARG A 344 8.45 -11.04 -14.22
CA ARG A 344 9.66 -11.11 -15.06
C ARG A 344 9.55 -10.37 -16.39
N ASP A 345 8.35 -10.24 -16.92
CA ASP A 345 8.08 -9.61 -18.22
C ASP A 345 7.90 -8.08 -18.09
N ARG A 346 7.90 -7.53 -16.87
CA ARG A 346 7.88 -6.09 -16.59
C ARG A 346 9.26 -5.48 -16.80
N PRO A 347 9.34 -4.20 -17.21
CA PRO A 347 10.62 -3.53 -17.42
C PRO A 347 11.42 -3.39 -16.12
N ASP A 348 12.70 -3.06 -16.25
CA ASP A 348 13.52 -2.65 -15.11
C ASP A 348 13.28 -1.16 -14.81
N LEU A 349 13.10 -0.82 -13.51
CA LEU A 349 12.76 0.55 -13.11
C LEU A 349 13.91 1.54 -13.40
N GLU A 350 15.15 1.17 -13.08
CA GLU A 350 16.30 2.08 -13.22
C GLU A 350 16.86 2.07 -14.63
N GLN A 351 16.86 0.92 -15.30
CA GLN A 351 17.52 0.76 -16.59
C GLN A 351 16.61 1.02 -17.79
N GLU A 352 15.29 0.89 -17.62
CA GLU A 352 14.33 1.04 -18.73
C GLU A 352 13.30 2.13 -18.44
N VAL A 353 12.58 2.07 -17.30
CA VAL A 353 11.46 2.98 -17.02
C VAL A 353 11.93 4.43 -16.84
N LEU A 354 12.89 4.67 -15.95
CA LEU A 354 13.38 6.03 -15.69
C LEU A 354 14.00 6.69 -16.90
N PRO A 355 14.88 6.05 -17.70
CA PRO A 355 15.41 6.64 -18.92
C PRO A 355 14.33 6.99 -19.95
N GLU A 356 13.29 6.16 -20.11
CA GLU A 356 12.19 6.45 -21.03
C GLU A 356 11.37 7.65 -20.55
N LEU A 357 11.08 7.75 -19.27
CA LEU A 357 10.41 8.91 -18.67
C LEU A 357 11.23 10.20 -18.81
N GLU A 358 12.55 10.14 -18.62
CA GLU A 358 13.45 11.28 -18.83
C GLU A 358 13.45 11.74 -20.30
N ASN A 359 13.45 10.81 -21.24
CA ASN A 359 13.38 11.11 -22.67
C ASN A 359 12.05 11.81 -23.02
N VAL A 360 10.93 11.30 -22.53
CA VAL A 360 9.60 11.91 -22.74
C VAL A 360 9.57 13.34 -22.20
N LEU A 361 9.99 13.56 -20.96
CA LEU A 361 10.01 14.90 -20.35
C LEU A 361 10.94 15.87 -21.09
N SER A 362 12.10 15.38 -21.54
CA SER A 362 13.06 16.17 -22.31
C SER A 362 12.49 16.59 -23.67
N SER A 363 11.79 15.69 -24.36
CA SER A 363 11.12 15.95 -25.62
C SER A 363 10.10 17.09 -25.49
N VAL A 364 9.15 16.96 -24.55
CA VAL A 364 8.09 17.95 -24.33
C VAL A 364 8.62 19.29 -23.83
N THR A 365 9.69 19.29 -23.04
CA THR A 365 10.32 20.54 -22.53
C THR A 365 11.04 21.27 -23.66
N SER A 366 11.70 20.57 -24.58
CA SER A 366 12.38 21.13 -25.72
C SER A 366 11.39 21.75 -26.71
N SER A 367 10.28 21.08 -26.98
CA SER A 367 9.22 21.57 -27.85
C SER A 367 8.59 22.87 -27.33
N ARG A 368 8.40 23.01 -26.02
CA ARG A 368 7.88 24.24 -25.39
C ARG A 368 8.80 25.44 -25.51
N LYS A 369 10.12 25.27 -25.56
CA LYS A 369 11.06 26.39 -25.75
C LYS A 369 10.94 27.03 -27.11
N PHE A 370 10.43 26.33 -28.12
CA PHE A 370 10.19 26.87 -29.46
C PHE A 370 8.83 27.59 -29.61
N GLU A 371 7.88 27.36 -28.71
CA GLU A 371 6.56 27.98 -28.72
C GLU A 371 6.42 29.17 -27.75
N SER A 372 7.49 29.75 -27.27
CA SER A 372 7.43 30.97 -26.45
C SER A 372 6.64 32.04 -27.18
N PRO A 373 5.49 32.53 -26.66
CA PRO A 373 4.82 33.67 -27.25
C PRO A 373 5.82 34.84 -27.25
N LYS A 374 5.96 35.56 -28.37
CA LYS A 374 6.62 36.87 -28.39
C LYS A 374 5.99 37.66 -27.24
N ALA A 375 6.74 37.86 -26.16
CA ALA A 375 6.32 38.71 -25.07
C ALA A 375 6.03 40.07 -25.66
N VAL A 376 4.76 40.41 -25.84
CA VAL A 376 4.31 41.78 -26.01
C VAL A 376 4.59 42.44 -24.67
N VAL A 377 5.76 43.06 -24.56
CA VAL A 377 6.10 43.92 -23.44
C VAL A 377 5.11 45.09 -23.51
N PRO A 378 4.21 45.26 -22.52
CA PRO A 378 3.37 46.44 -22.48
C PRO A 378 4.28 47.65 -22.35
N SER A 379 4.08 48.64 -23.19
CA SER A 379 4.88 49.89 -23.32
C SER A 379 4.89 50.80 -22.09
N HIS A 380 4.50 50.31 -20.91
CA HIS A 380 4.37 51.06 -19.63
C HIS A 380 5.47 50.78 -18.61
N PHE A 381 6.42 49.88 -18.89
CA PHE A 381 7.59 49.68 -18.04
C PHE A 381 8.88 50.24 -18.68
N ILE A 382 8.87 51.54 -18.99
CA ILE A 382 10.13 52.28 -19.17
C ILE A 382 10.35 52.99 -17.82
N CYS A 383 11.32 52.50 -17.08
CA CYS A 383 11.79 53.16 -15.88
C CYS A 383 12.50 54.46 -16.24
N PRO A 384 12.09 55.64 -15.73
CA PRO A 384 12.80 56.89 -15.98
C PRO A 384 13.91 57.05 -14.94
N VAL A 385 15.07 56.48 -15.19
CA VAL A 385 16.31 56.85 -14.48
C VAL A 385 17.44 56.89 -15.49
N SER A 386 17.63 58.06 -16.09
CA SER A 386 18.95 58.57 -16.51
C SER A 386 18.79 60.02 -16.99
N GLN A 387 18.90 60.94 -16.06
CA GLN A 387 19.56 62.24 -16.25
C GLN A 387 20.31 62.56 -14.96
#